data_bf94a6e8a65cb68d9c9d7f7e8bc05a6d
#
_entry.id   bf94a6e8a65cb68d9c9d7f7e8bc05a6d
#
_cell.length_a   1.000
_cell.length_b   1.000
_cell.length_c   1.000
_cell.angle_alpha   90.00
_cell.angle_beta   90.00
_cell.angle_gamma   90.00
#
_symmetry.space_group_name_H-M   'P 1'
#
loop_
_entity.id
_entity.type
_entity.pdbx_description
1 polymer ?
#
loop_
_entity_poly.entity_id
_entity_poly.type
_entity_poly.pdbx_seq_one_letter_code
_entity_poly.pdbx_strand_id
1 'polypeptide(L)'
;MKNNDLFQASRRRFLLQLGGLTVAGMLGPSLLTPRSANAAEVQGAGVKEGILTGSHWGAIRATVVDGRFIEARPFERDKYPSKMIAGLPDHVHGGARIRYPMVRVDWLRKRHQSDTTQRGDNRFVRVSWDQALDLFYEELERVQKTYGSSGVFTGLADWQMVGKYHKAGGAMDRGLGLHGSYV
;
A
#
# COMPACT_ATOMS: atom_id res chain seq x y z
N MET A 1 -20.98 -18.72 -19.01
CA MET A 1 -19.65 -18.15 -19.39
C MET A 1 -19.60 -16.61 -19.40
N LYS A 2 -20.70 -15.86 -19.39
CA LYS A 2 -20.66 -14.38 -19.49
C LYS A 2 -20.42 -13.60 -18.18
N ASN A 3 -20.64 -14.20 -17.01
CA ASN A 3 -20.47 -13.47 -15.73
C ASN A 3 -19.00 -13.33 -15.26
N ASN A 4 -18.15 -14.27 -15.65
CA ASN A 4 -16.75 -14.26 -15.21
C ASN A 4 -15.93 -13.16 -15.90
N ASP A 5 -16.25 -12.86 -17.16
CA ASP A 5 -15.50 -11.85 -17.94
C ASP A 5 -15.85 -10.42 -17.49
N LEU A 6 -17.09 -10.16 -17.11
CA LEU A 6 -17.52 -8.88 -16.54
C LEU A 6 -16.92 -8.65 -15.16
N PHE A 7 -16.84 -9.70 -14.36
CA PHE A 7 -16.21 -9.65 -13.04
C PHE A 7 -14.71 -9.36 -13.13
N GLN A 8 -14.01 -10.03 -14.03
CA GLN A 8 -12.59 -9.79 -14.29
C GLN A 8 -12.34 -8.37 -14.85
N ALA A 9 -13.20 -7.87 -15.69
CA ALA A 9 -13.10 -6.52 -16.23
C ALA A 9 -13.31 -5.44 -15.16
N SER A 10 -14.29 -5.62 -14.27
CA SER A 10 -14.56 -4.71 -13.15
C SER A 10 -13.42 -4.70 -12.15
N ARG A 11 -12.91 -5.86 -11.80
CA ARG A 11 -11.74 -6.04 -10.94
C ARG A 11 -10.48 -5.37 -11.51
N ARG A 12 -10.19 -5.58 -12.79
CA ARG A 12 -9.06 -4.92 -13.47
C ARG A 12 -9.19 -3.40 -13.44
N ARG A 13 -10.38 -2.86 -13.66
CA ARG A 13 -10.63 -1.42 -13.55
C ARG A 13 -10.40 -0.91 -12.13
N PHE A 14 -10.89 -1.61 -11.11
CA PHE A 14 -10.69 -1.26 -9.71
C PHE A 14 -9.20 -1.24 -9.34
N LEU A 15 -8.45 -2.27 -9.70
CA LEU A 15 -7.02 -2.36 -9.42
C LEU A 15 -6.19 -1.31 -10.18
N LEU A 16 -6.53 -1.03 -11.43
CA LEU A 16 -5.91 0.03 -12.21
C LEU A 16 -6.22 1.42 -11.64
N GLN A 17 -7.37 1.60 -11.02
CA GLN A 17 -7.77 2.85 -10.38
C GLN A 17 -7.11 3.06 -9.02
N LEU A 18 -6.80 2.01 -8.27
CA LEU A 18 -6.04 2.09 -7.03
C LEU A 18 -4.54 2.35 -7.26
N GLY A 19 -3.97 1.81 -8.33
CA GLY A 19 -2.52 1.82 -8.57
C GLY A 19 -2.05 2.49 -9.86
N GLY A 20 -2.95 2.83 -10.78
CA GLY A 20 -2.56 3.16 -12.12
C GLY A 20 -3.25 4.35 -12.74
N LEU A 21 -2.85 5.54 -12.38
CA LEU A 21 -3.10 6.68 -13.25
C LEU A 21 -1.95 7.67 -13.17
N THR A 22 -0.93 7.34 -13.92
CA THR A 22 -0.08 8.40 -14.45
C THR A 22 0.47 7.95 -15.79
N VAL A 23 0.35 8.83 -16.76
CA VAL A 23 1.01 8.77 -18.08
C VAL A 23 0.35 7.80 -19.07
N ALA A 24 -0.91 7.96 -19.39
CA ALA A 24 -1.47 7.43 -20.63
C ALA A 24 -1.97 8.54 -21.56
N GLY A 25 -1.45 9.75 -21.43
CA GLY A 25 -1.94 10.90 -22.21
C GLY A 25 -1.05 11.39 -23.34
N MET A 26 0.20 10.94 -23.48
CA MET A 26 1.13 11.58 -24.46
C MET A 26 2.14 10.68 -25.15
N LEU A 27 2.04 9.36 -25.11
CA LEU A 27 2.96 8.51 -25.88
C LEU A 27 2.19 7.44 -26.63
N GLY A 28 2.46 7.32 -27.93
CA GLY A 28 1.78 6.42 -28.86
C GLY A 28 1.88 4.93 -28.50
N PRO A 29 1.15 4.06 -29.25
CA PRO A 29 0.86 2.67 -28.84
C PRO A 29 2.06 1.70 -28.78
N SER A 30 3.26 2.12 -29.07
CA SER A 30 4.43 1.24 -29.14
C SER A 30 5.27 1.12 -27.85
N LEU A 31 4.85 1.71 -26.73
CA LEU A 31 5.58 1.64 -25.45
C LEU A 31 4.83 0.93 -24.30
N LEU A 32 3.77 0.23 -24.61
CA LEU A 32 3.03 -0.59 -23.64
C LEU A 32 3.46 -2.06 -23.67
N THR A 33 4.74 -2.33 -23.75
CA THR A 33 5.21 -3.62 -23.25
C THR A 33 5.13 -3.54 -21.72
N PRO A 34 4.52 -4.52 -21.02
CA PRO A 34 4.68 -4.62 -19.59
C PRO A 34 6.17 -4.85 -19.34
N ARG A 35 6.88 -3.77 -19.09
CA ARG A 35 8.21 -3.87 -18.51
C ARG A 35 7.94 -4.49 -17.15
N SER A 36 8.15 -5.79 -17.08
CA SER A 36 8.36 -6.48 -15.84
C SER A 36 9.22 -5.53 -15.00
N ALA A 37 8.68 -5.02 -13.91
CA ALA A 37 9.50 -4.41 -12.89
C ALA A 37 10.28 -5.59 -12.28
N ASN A 38 11.19 -6.14 -13.05
CA ASN A 38 12.34 -6.77 -12.48
C ASN A 38 12.88 -5.73 -11.54
N ALA A 39 13.11 -6.11 -10.31
CA ALA A 39 14.04 -5.42 -9.45
C ALA A 39 15.36 -5.40 -10.24
N ALA A 40 15.35 -4.60 -11.31
CA ALA A 40 16.44 -4.40 -12.20
C ALA A 40 17.50 -3.73 -11.35
N GLU A 41 18.49 -4.52 -11.09
CA GLU A 41 19.85 -4.07 -11.06
C GLU A 41 20.01 -2.73 -10.36
N VAL A 42 20.00 -2.80 -9.05
CA VAL A 42 20.83 -1.88 -8.27
C VAL A 42 22.29 -2.27 -8.57
N GLN A 43 22.67 -2.12 -9.84
CA GLN A 43 24.06 -2.23 -10.24
C GLN A 43 24.81 -1.07 -9.62
N GLY A 44 25.77 -1.37 -8.77
CA GLY A 44 26.68 -0.40 -8.20
C GLY A 44 26.07 0.54 -7.18
N ALA A 45 25.25 0.05 -6.30
CA ALA A 45 24.76 0.82 -5.16
C ALA A 45 25.86 0.99 -4.12
N GLY A 46 26.83 1.82 -4.42
CA GLY A 46 27.78 2.31 -3.42
C GLY A 46 27.10 3.04 -2.28
N VAL A 47 27.87 3.53 -1.37
CA VAL A 47 27.40 4.34 -0.24
C VAL A 47 26.81 5.66 -0.75
N LYS A 48 25.56 5.95 -0.43
CA LYS A 48 24.90 7.23 -0.66
C LYS A 48 24.60 7.87 0.69
N GLU A 49 25.36 8.88 1.04
CA GLU A 49 25.24 9.59 2.31
C GLU A 49 24.49 10.92 2.16
N GLY A 50 23.82 11.31 3.23
CA GLY A 50 23.23 12.64 3.35
C GLY A 50 22.08 12.93 2.40
N ILE A 51 21.40 11.93 1.88
CA ILE A 51 20.23 12.10 1.02
C ILE A 51 19.13 12.81 1.81
N LEU A 52 18.82 14.05 1.42
CA LEU A 52 17.75 14.80 2.04
C LEU A 52 16.39 14.23 1.61
N THR A 53 15.59 13.86 2.59
CA THR A 53 14.23 13.34 2.36
C THR A 53 13.32 13.69 3.53
N GLY A 54 12.02 13.47 3.35
CA GLY A 54 11.02 13.63 4.41
C GLY A 54 10.69 12.31 5.08
N SER A 55 10.37 12.38 6.35
CA SER A 55 9.81 11.29 7.13
C SER A 55 8.59 11.79 7.91
N HIS A 56 7.87 10.83 8.52
CA HIS A 56 6.78 11.17 9.44
C HIS A 56 7.25 12.03 10.64
N TRP A 57 8.51 11.94 11.00
CA TRP A 57 9.13 12.59 12.15
C TRP A 57 9.92 13.86 11.80
N GLY A 58 9.85 14.30 10.55
CA GLY A 58 10.54 15.49 10.06
C GLY A 58 11.45 15.21 8.88
N ALA A 59 12.15 16.25 8.45
CA ALA A 59 13.17 16.15 7.40
C ALA A 59 14.41 15.44 7.94
N ILE A 60 14.98 14.55 7.13
CA ILE A 60 16.13 13.73 7.51
C ILE A 60 17.19 13.71 6.42
N ARG A 61 18.42 13.42 6.86
CA ARG A 61 19.52 12.95 6.02
C ARG A 61 19.60 11.44 6.12
N ALA A 62 19.36 10.74 5.02
CA ALA A 62 19.39 9.29 4.95
C ALA A 62 20.73 8.79 4.43
N THR A 63 21.27 7.75 5.04
CA THR A 63 22.41 7.00 4.53
C THR A 63 21.94 5.65 4.00
N VAL A 64 22.30 5.35 2.76
CA VAL A 64 21.95 4.11 2.08
C VAL A 64 23.22 3.42 1.61
N VAL A 65 23.39 2.17 2.01
CA VAL A 65 24.53 1.32 1.60
C VAL A 65 23.96 0.12 0.85
N ASP A 66 24.42 -0.09 -0.36
CA ASP A 66 23.97 -1.20 -1.23
C ASP A 66 22.45 -1.35 -1.32
N GLY A 67 21.77 -0.22 -1.46
CA GLY A 67 20.30 -0.18 -1.51
C GLY A 67 19.62 -0.34 -0.15
N ARG A 68 20.34 -0.52 0.93
CA ARG A 68 19.82 -0.66 2.28
C ARG A 68 19.91 0.65 3.05
N PHE A 69 18.78 1.16 3.53
CA PHE A 69 18.71 2.30 4.43
C PHE A 69 19.24 1.90 5.81
N ILE A 70 20.37 2.48 6.23
CA ILE A 70 21.08 2.08 7.45
C ILE A 70 21.08 3.14 8.53
N GLU A 71 20.92 4.42 8.16
CA GLU A 71 20.97 5.51 9.12
C GLU A 71 20.03 6.65 8.71
N ALA A 72 19.39 7.27 9.68
CA ALA A 72 18.66 8.53 9.55
C ALA A 72 19.23 9.54 10.55
N ARG A 73 19.67 10.68 10.04
CA ARG A 73 20.07 11.82 10.87
C ARG A 73 19.04 12.95 10.69
N PRO A 74 18.74 13.70 11.74
CA PRO A 74 17.90 14.90 11.62
C PRO A 74 18.48 15.89 10.61
N PHE A 75 17.60 16.62 9.95
CA PHE A 75 18.01 17.75 9.13
C PHE A 75 18.65 18.83 10.01
N GLU A 76 19.78 19.35 9.59
CA GLU A 76 20.65 20.24 10.37
C GLU A 76 20.00 21.58 10.77
N ARG A 77 18.92 21.98 10.10
CA ARG A 77 18.16 23.19 10.44
C ARG A 77 16.95 22.93 11.34
N ASP A 78 16.70 21.67 11.67
CA ASP A 78 15.66 21.31 12.64
C ASP A 78 16.19 21.57 14.05
N LYS A 79 15.62 22.56 14.72
CA LYS A 79 16.05 22.95 16.08
C LYS A 79 15.59 21.96 17.15
N TYR A 80 14.54 21.20 16.88
CA TYR A 80 13.91 20.29 17.83
C TYR A 80 13.56 18.95 17.18
N PRO A 81 14.58 18.21 16.70
CA PRO A 81 14.32 16.97 15.97
C PRO A 81 13.72 15.89 16.86
N SER A 82 12.81 15.13 16.28
CA SER A 82 12.23 13.99 16.96
C SER A 82 13.28 12.89 17.19
N LYS A 83 13.30 12.35 18.42
CA LYS A 83 14.15 11.19 18.75
C LYS A 83 13.77 9.91 17.98
N MET A 84 12.55 9.87 17.41
CA MET A 84 12.07 8.73 16.61
C MET A 84 12.80 8.59 15.27
N ILE A 85 13.48 9.63 14.82
CA ILE A 85 14.25 9.61 13.56
C ILE A 85 15.30 8.50 13.57
N ALA A 86 15.99 8.31 14.68
CA ALA A 86 17.03 7.28 14.80
C ALA A 86 16.51 5.84 14.60
N GLY A 87 15.24 5.60 14.91
CA GLY A 87 14.60 4.29 14.73
C GLY A 87 14.09 3.99 13.31
N LEU A 88 14.17 4.96 12.38
CA LEU A 88 13.62 4.77 11.03
C LEU A 88 14.20 3.57 10.26
N PRO A 89 15.51 3.28 10.30
CA PRO A 89 16.05 2.08 9.66
C PRO A 89 15.41 0.78 10.19
N ASP A 90 15.15 0.70 11.49
CA ASP A 90 14.51 -0.45 12.11
C ASP A 90 13.03 -0.55 11.70
N HIS A 91 12.33 0.56 11.53
CA HIS A 91 10.97 0.56 10.98
C HIS A 91 10.93 -0.02 9.56
N VAL A 92 11.96 0.24 8.77
CA VAL A 92 12.04 -0.26 7.38
C VAL A 92 12.48 -1.73 7.32
N HIS A 93 13.44 -2.12 8.14
CA HIS A 93 14.12 -3.43 8.03
C HIS A 93 13.85 -4.37 9.18
N GLY A 94 13.27 -3.89 10.27
CA GLY A 94 13.01 -4.67 11.49
C GLY A 94 12.02 -5.82 11.29
N GLY A 95 12.07 -6.78 12.19
CA GLY A 95 11.20 -7.95 12.17
C GLY A 95 9.72 -7.67 12.42
N ALA A 96 9.39 -6.51 13.00
CA ALA A 96 8.02 -6.08 13.23
C ALA A 96 7.30 -5.59 11.96
N ARG A 97 8.06 -5.31 10.89
CA ARG A 97 7.47 -4.88 9.62
C ARG A 97 6.77 -6.02 8.91
N ILE A 98 5.51 -5.84 8.57
CA ILE A 98 4.76 -6.73 7.69
C ILE A 98 5.30 -6.56 6.27
N ARG A 99 5.87 -7.61 5.70
CA ARG A 99 6.53 -7.58 4.39
C ARG A 99 5.64 -8.07 3.24
N TYR A 100 4.60 -8.80 3.57
CA TYR A 100 3.74 -9.49 2.60
C TYR A 100 2.28 -9.35 3.01
N PRO A 101 1.34 -9.39 2.07
CA PRO A 101 -0.06 -9.51 2.41
C PRO A 101 -0.29 -10.82 3.19
N MET A 102 -1.01 -10.71 4.27
CA MET A 102 -1.32 -11.85 5.12
C MET A 102 -2.80 -11.84 5.46
N VAL A 103 -3.41 -13.01 5.44
CA VAL A 103 -4.82 -13.18 5.71
C VAL A 103 -5.02 -14.20 6.82
N ARG A 104 -5.98 -13.96 7.69
CA ARG A 104 -6.33 -14.89 8.75
C ARG A 104 -6.84 -16.21 8.16
N VAL A 105 -6.39 -17.33 8.70
CA VAL A 105 -6.76 -18.66 8.23
C VAL A 105 -8.28 -18.86 8.24
N ASP A 106 -8.94 -18.44 9.31
CA ASP A 106 -10.38 -18.58 9.42
C ASP A 106 -11.14 -17.72 8.41
N TRP A 107 -10.63 -16.49 8.11
CA TRP A 107 -11.18 -15.67 7.04
C TRP A 107 -11.08 -16.34 5.66
N LEU A 108 -9.96 -16.98 5.35
CA LEU A 108 -9.83 -17.72 4.09
C LEU A 108 -10.85 -18.84 3.94
N ARG A 109 -11.22 -19.45 5.06
CA ARG A 109 -12.17 -20.58 5.09
C ARG A 109 -13.62 -20.13 5.09
N LYS A 110 -13.96 -19.13 5.90
CA LYS A 110 -15.34 -18.77 6.23
C LYS A 110 -15.77 -17.37 5.79
N ARG A 111 -14.83 -16.55 5.28
CA ARG A 111 -15.10 -15.17 4.85
C ARG A 111 -15.73 -14.34 6.00
N HIS A 112 -16.81 -13.61 5.70
CA HIS A 112 -17.55 -12.80 6.67
C HIS A 112 -18.15 -13.59 7.83
N GLN A 113 -18.21 -14.90 7.74
CA GLN A 113 -18.66 -15.81 8.82
C GLN A 113 -17.52 -16.27 9.71
N SER A 114 -16.31 -15.71 9.56
CA SER A 114 -15.16 -16.02 10.40
C SER A 114 -15.41 -15.65 11.85
N ASP A 115 -14.83 -16.44 12.76
CA ASP A 115 -14.93 -16.22 14.19
C ASP A 115 -14.12 -14.97 14.59
N THR A 116 -14.83 -13.94 15.06
CA THR A 116 -14.22 -12.67 15.47
C THR A 116 -13.70 -12.70 16.91
N THR A 117 -14.04 -13.70 17.70
CA THR A 117 -13.55 -13.85 19.08
C THR A 117 -12.08 -14.19 19.13
N GLN A 118 -11.54 -14.73 18.03
CA GLN A 118 -10.13 -15.09 17.89
C GLN A 118 -9.27 -13.96 17.33
N ARG A 119 -9.70 -12.72 17.39
CA ARG A 119 -8.86 -11.57 17.09
C ARG A 119 -7.71 -11.51 18.10
N GLY A 120 -6.49 -11.33 17.59
CA GLY A 120 -5.27 -11.41 18.41
C GLY A 120 -4.57 -12.78 18.35
N ASP A 121 -5.23 -13.82 17.88
CA ASP A 121 -4.58 -15.08 17.53
C ASP A 121 -3.79 -14.92 16.21
N ASN A 122 -2.51 -15.23 16.26
CA ASN A 122 -1.55 -14.98 15.17
C ASN A 122 -1.61 -16.03 14.04
N ARG A 123 -2.75 -16.64 13.80
CA ARG A 123 -2.94 -17.59 12.70
C ARG A 123 -3.18 -16.88 11.38
N PHE A 124 -2.09 -16.40 10.78
CA PHE A 124 -2.08 -15.77 9.48
C PHE A 124 -1.33 -16.62 8.47
N VAL A 125 -1.77 -16.60 7.22
CA VAL A 125 -1.05 -17.17 6.09
C VAL A 125 -0.70 -16.08 5.10
N ARG A 126 0.46 -16.23 4.49
CA ARG A 126 0.89 -15.36 3.40
C ARG A 126 0.06 -15.68 2.15
N VAL A 127 -0.38 -14.63 1.47
CA VAL A 127 -1.06 -14.70 0.18
C VAL A 127 -0.34 -13.82 -0.84
N SER A 128 -0.65 -13.97 -2.12
CA SER A 128 -0.19 -13.03 -3.13
C SER A 128 -0.95 -11.70 -3.03
N TRP A 129 -0.42 -10.63 -3.62
CA TRP A 129 -1.14 -9.38 -3.73
C TRP A 129 -2.44 -9.52 -4.51
N ASP A 130 -2.45 -10.33 -5.58
CA ASP A 130 -3.66 -10.58 -6.34
C ASP A 130 -4.74 -11.24 -5.49
N GLN A 131 -4.37 -12.28 -4.73
CA GLN A 131 -5.30 -12.92 -3.81
C GLN A 131 -5.82 -11.96 -2.72
N ALA A 132 -4.93 -11.14 -2.15
CA ALA A 132 -5.34 -10.18 -1.13
C ALA A 132 -6.34 -9.16 -1.68
N LEU A 133 -6.09 -8.65 -2.88
CA LEU A 133 -6.94 -7.68 -3.54
C LEU A 133 -8.27 -8.31 -3.98
N ASP A 134 -8.26 -9.55 -4.42
CA ASP A 134 -9.49 -10.29 -4.74
C ASP A 134 -10.39 -10.45 -3.53
N LEU A 135 -9.82 -10.93 -2.42
CA LEU A 135 -10.53 -11.10 -1.17
C LEU A 135 -11.10 -9.79 -0.65
N PHE A 136 -10.34 -8.71 -0.76
CA PHE A 136 -10.78 -7.38 -0.38
C PHE A 136 -11.94 -6.90 -1.27
N TYR A 137 -11.81 -7.06 -2.59
CA TYR A 137 -12.83 -6.65 -3.54
C TYR A 137 -14.14 -7.44 -3.38
N GLU A 138 -14.04 -8.77 -3.22
CA GLU A 138 -15.19 -9.64 -2.97
C GLU A 138 -15.99 -9.20 -1.73
N GLU A 139 -15.28 -8.85 -0.65
CA GLU A 139 -15.94 -8.41 0.57
C GLU A 139 -16.54 -7.00 0.44
N LEU A 140 -15.84 -6.09 -0.24
CA LEU A 140 -16.36 -4.75 -0.52
C LEU A 140 -17.65 -4.80 -1.33
N GLU A 141 -17.70 -5.63 -2.39
CA GLU A 141 -18.89 -5.90 -3.21
C GLU A 141 -20.03 -6.49 -2.36
N ARG A 142 -19.70 -7.45 -1.48
CA ARG A 142 -20.70 -8.06 -0.60
C ARG A 142 -21.32 -7.03 0.32
N VAL A 143 -20.49 -6.20 0.97
CA VAL A 143 -20.95 -5.16 1.90
C VAL A 143 -21.82 -4.15 1.18
N GLN A 144 -21.37 -3.66 0.03
CA GLN A 144 -22.13 -2.70 -0.77
C GLN A 144 -23.49 -3.27 -1.21
N LYS A 145 -23.54 -4.52 -1.67
CA LYS A 145 -24.80 -5.16 -2.08
C LYS A 145 -25.75 -5.40 -0.91
N THR A 146 -25.20 -5.67 0.27
CA THR A 146 -26.01 -6.01 1.45
C THR A 146 -26.52 -4.78 2.20
N TYR A 147 -25.68 -3.76 2.33
CA TYR A 147 -25.90 -2.61 3.23
C TYR A 147 -25.88 -1.25 2.50
N GLY A 148 -25.59 -1.24 1.20
CA GLY A 148 -25.38 -0.01 0.44
C GLY A 148 -24.03 0.66 0.76
N SER A 149 -23.86 1.86 0.19
CA SER A 149 -22.59 2.62 0.35
C SER A 149 -22.30 3.01 1.80
N SER A 150 -23.33 3.25 2.60
CA SER A 150 -23.22 3.56 4.04
C SER A 150 -22.69 2.40 4.90
N GLY A 151 -22.61 1.19 4.33
CA GLY A 151 -22.01 0.03 4.98
C GLY A 151 -20.48 0.08 5.04
N VAL A 152 -19.85 1.01 4.32
CA VAL A 152 -18.40 1.17 4.31
C VAL A 152 -18.01 2.46 5.01
N PHE A 153 -17.41 2.32 6.19
CA PHE A 153 -16.84 3.44 6.93
C PHE A 153 -15.35 3.53 6.69
N THR A 154 -14.87 4.71 6.32
CA THR A 154 -13.43 4.98 6.20
C THR A 154 -13.01 6.02 7.21
N GLY A 155 -11.98 5.70 7.98
CA GLY A 155 -11.34 6.65 8.88
C GLY A 155 -9.95 7.00 8.35
N LEU A 156 -9.65 8.28 8.30
CA LEU A 156 -8.34 8.78 7.94
C LEU A 156 -7.62 9.25 9.20
N ALA A 157 -6.47 8.67 9.47
CA ALA A 157 -5.49 9.28 10.32
C ALA A 157 -4.48 9.98 9.40
N ASP A 158 -4.76 11.22 9.07
CA ASP A 158 -3.82 12.05 8.34
C ASP A 158 -2.84 12.68 9.31
N TRP A 159 -1.67 12.09 9.36
CA TRP A 159 -0.49 12.78 9.83
C TRP A 159 0.22 13.41 8.63
N GLN A 160 1.24 14.23 8.85
CA GLN A 160 1.88 14.98 7.77
C GLN A 160 2.45 14.06 6.68
N MET A 161 1.76 13.95 5.58
CA MET A 161 2.20 13.26 4.39
C MET A 161 2.52 14.28 3.30
N VAL A 162 3.72 14.24 2.79
CA VAL A 162 4.19 15.14 1.75
C VAL A 162 3.96 14.49 0.38
N GLY A 163 3.11 15.10 -0.44
CA GLY A 163 2.88 14.71 -1.83
C GLY A 163 1.69 13.78 -2.08
N LYS A 164 1.30 13.70 -3.35
CA LYS A 164 0.10 12.97 -3.79
C LYS A 164 0.23 11.45 -3.65
N TYR A 165 1.42 10.91 -3.86
CA TYR A 165 1.64 9.45 -3.91
C TYR A 165 1.86 8.81 -2.54
N HIS A 166 2.18 9.62 -1.55
CA HIS A 166 2.42 9.16 -0.17
C HIS A 166 1.17 9.25 0.70
N LYS A 167 0.10 9.82 0.19
CA LYS A 167 -1.15 9.98 0.92
C LYS A 167 -2.04 8.75 0.71
N ALA A 168 -1.88 7.76 1.56
CA ALA A 168 -2.67 6.52 1.50
C ALA A 168 -4.18 6.78 1.58
N GLY A 169 -4.60 7.74 2.41
CA GLY A 169 -5.99 8.18 2.50
C GLY A 169 -6.55 8.67 1.18
N GLY A 170 -5.84 9.55 0.47
CA GLY A 170 -6.29 10.03 -0.83
C GLY A 170 -6.39 8.94 -1.90
N ALA A 171 -5.56 7.91 -1.82
CA ALA A 171 -5.68 6.74 -2.71
C ALA A 171 -6.90 5.89 -2.35
N MET A 172 -7.17 5.70 -1.05
CA MET A 172 -8.35 5.00 -0.56
C MET A 172 -9.64 5.72 -0.93
N ASP A 173 -9.75 7.02 -0.66
CA ASP A 173 -10.91 7.84 -1.01
C ASP A 173 -11.22 7.74 -2.50
N ARG A 174 -10.20 7.83 -3.32
CA ARG A 174 -10.37 7.70 -4.76
C ARG A 174 -10.85 6.31 -5.16
N GLY A 175 -10.25 5.25 -4.61
CA GLY A 175 -10.64 3.87 -4.91
C GLY A 175 -12.07 3.57 -4.52
N LEU A 176 -12.44 3.91 -3.29
CA LEU A 176 -13.78 3.69 -2.76
C LEU A 176 -14.84 4.59 -3.43
N GLY A 177 -14.50 5.85 -3.71
CA GLY A 177 -15.37 6.77 -4.45
C GLY A 177 -15.67 6.29 -5.86
N LEU A 178 -14.69 5.73 -6.56
CA LEU A 178 -14.88 5.14 -7.89
C LEU A 178 -15.69 3.84 -7.86
N HIS A 179 -15.59 3.09 -6.78
CA HIS A 179 -16.40 1.90 -6.55
C HIS A 179 -17.84 2.24 -6.13
N GLY A 180 -18.08 3.46 -5.65
CA GLY A 180 -19.38 3.86 -5.11
C GLY A 180 -19.69 3.26 -3.74
N SER A 181 -18.69 2.80 -3.00
CA SER A 181 -18.82 2.17 -1.69
C SER A 181 -18.45 3.09 -0.53
N TYR A 182 -18.53 4.39 -0.75
CA TYR A 182 -18.05 5.38 0.21
C TYR A 182 -19.05 6.51 0.35
N VAL A 183 -19.29 6.94 1.58
CA VAL A 183 -20.14 8.09 1.94
C VAL A 183 -19.30 9.12 2.67
#